data_7ec3e564f8cc8edc70a36c6f88591825
#
_entry.id   7ec3e564f8cc8edc70a36c6f88591825
#
_cell.length_a   1.000
_cell.length_b   1.000
_cell.length_c   1.000
_cell.angle_alpha   90.00
_cell.angle_beta   90.00
_cell.angle_gamma   90.00
#
_symmetry.space_group_name_H-M   'P 1'
#
loop_
_entity.id
_entity.type
_entity.pdbx_description
1 polymer ?
#
loop_
_entity_poly.entity_id
_entity_poly.type
_entity_poly.pdbx_seq_one_letter_code
_entity_poly.pdbx_strand_id
1 'polypeptide(L)'
;VRNAPFSILLFDEIEKAHPSVMDKFLQILEDGRMTDGQGNTVYFSECVIIFTSNLGIYTRTPDGGRQQNVTPDMPYPEVQKRVRSAIEEHFKLELGRPEILNRIGENIVVFDYIRPEAARKILRSQVDRIFRDLSAERRIEITISERAYSVLLEHVLGNLENGGRGIGNIV
;
A
#
# COMPACT_ATOMS: atom_id res chain seq x y z
N VAL A 1 -19.50 0.27 10.23
CA VAL A 1 -19.01 0.23 11.63
C VAL A 1 -20.18 0.10 12.59
N ARG A 2 -21.18 1.00 12.56
CA ARG A 2 -22.30 0.99 13.52
C ARG A 2 -23.02 -0.37 13.61
N ASN A 3 -23.21 -1.05 12.47
CA ASN A 3 -23.90 -2.34 12.40
C ASN A 3 -22.92 -3.54 12.35
N ALA A 4 -21.63 -3.28 12.27
CA ALA A 4 -20.57 -4.29 12.22
C ALA A 4 -19.33 -3.74 12.95
N PRO A 5 -19.30 -3.79 14.29
CA PRO A 5 -18.22 -3.20 15.08
C PRO A 5 -16.86 -3.89 14.81
N PHE A 6 -16.83 -5.19 14.64
CA PHE A 6 -15.61 -5.94 14.32
C PHE A 6 -15.31 -5.86 12.83
N SER A 7 -14.78 -4.73 12.37
CA SER A 7 -14.53 -4.45 10.97
C SER A 7 -13.09 -4.07 10.71
N ILE A 8 -12.63 -4.36 9.48
CA ILE A 8 -11.38 -3.81 8.94
C ILE A 8 -11.76 -2.63 8.05
N LEU A 9 -11.22 -1.46 8.35
CA LEU A 9 -11.43 -0.23 7.59
C LEU A 9 -10.14 0.09 6.85
N LEU A 10 -10.20 0.08 5.53
CA LEU A 10 -9.08 0.43 4.66
C LEU A 10 -9.33 1.83 4.08
N PHE A 11 -8.41 2.75 4.36
CA PHE A 11 -8.38 4.09 3.77
C PHE A 11 -7.19 4.17 2.82
N ASP A 12 -7.49 4.13 1.53
CA ASP A 12 -6.49 4.10 0.48
C ASP A 12 -6.05 5.51 0.09
N GLU A 13 -4.74 5.69 -0.16
CA GLU A 13 -4.13 6.95 -0.58
C GLU A 13 -4.44 8.13 0.37
N ILE A 14 -4.18 7.93 1.64
CA ILE A 14 -4.51 8.91 2.70
C ILE A 14 -3.91 10.30 2.47
N GLU A 15 -2.77 10.38 1.78
CA GLU A 15 -2.11 11.65 1.41
C GLU A 15 -2.93 12.53 0.47
N LYS A 16 -3.96 11.95 -0.19
CA LYS A 16 -4.87 12.68 -1.07
C LYS A 16 -6.09 13.24 -0.33
N ALA A 17 -6.28 12.86 0.93
CA ALA A 17 -7.40 13.33 1.72
C ALA A 17 -7.26 14.84 2.04
N HIS A 18 -8.39 15.54 2.09
CA HIS A 18 -8.39 16.93 2.51
C HIS A 18 -7.94 17.05 3.99
N PRO A 19 -7.16 18.08 4.38
CA PRO A 19 -6.67 18.23 5.75
C PRO A 19 -7.75 18.12 6.84
N SER A 20 -8.97 18.62 6.59
CA SER A 20 -10.10 18.49 7.53
C SER A 20 -10.52 17.04 7.81
N VAL A 21 -10.20 16.10 6.91
CA VAL A 21 -10.44 14.67 7.13
C VAL A 21 -9.43 14.12 8.12
N MET A 22 -8.21 14.63 8.12
CA MET A 22 -7.17 14.26 9.08
C MET A 22 -7.57 14.56 10.52
N ASP A 23 -8.28 15.67 10.76
CA ASP A 23 -8.78 16.01 12.10
C ASP A 23 -9.83 14.97 12.57
N LYS A 24 -10.61 14.38 11.64
CA LYS A 24 -11.54 13.29 11.97
C LYS A 24 -10.82 11.98 12.27
N PHE A 25 -9.76 11.67 11.54
CA PHE A 25 -8.94 10.51 11.85
C PHE A 25 -8.24 10.65 13.20
N LEU A 26 -7.74 11.85 13.51
CA LEU A 26 -7.16 12.10 14.83
C LEU A 26 -8.17 11.82 15.94
N GLN A 27 -9.40 12.32 15.81
CA GLN A 27 -10.47 12.04 16.78
C GLN A 27 -10.74 10.53 16.91
N ILE A 28 -10.79 9.80 15.80
CA ILE A 28 -10.99 8.34 15.83
C ILE A 28 -9.82 7.63 16.53
N LEU A 29 -8.58 8.02 16.23
CA LEU A 29 -7.38 7.43 16.79
C LEU A 29 -7.18 7.77 18.28
N GLU A 30 -7.69 8.92 18.73
CA GLU A 30 -7.60 9.35 20.13
C GLU A 30 -8.74 8.80 20.99
N ASP A 31 -9.97 9.05 20.55
CA ASP A 31 -11.18 8.78 21.34
C ASP A 31 -11.79 7.41 21.04
N GLY A 32 -11.35 6.73 19.97
CA GLY A 32 -11.97 5.49 19.51
C GLY A 32 -13.40 5.67 19.00
N ARG A 33 -13.84 6.92 18.76
CA ARG A 33 -15.21 7.26 18.36
C ARG A 33 -15.24 8.53 17.52
N MET A 34 -16.34 8.71 16.79
CA MET A 34 -16.60 9.93 16.01
C MET A 34 -18.11 10.21 16.01
N THR A 35 -18.49 11.48 16.00
CA THR A 35 -19.88 11.89 15.81
C THR A 35 -20.14 12.11 14.32
N ASP A 36 -21.18 11.47 13.79
CA ASP A 36 -21.63 11.65 12.42
C ASP A 36 -22.36 12.98 12.20
N GLY A 37 -22.68 13.30 10.94
CA GLY A 37 -23.38 14.54 10.58
C GLY A 37 -24.82 14.63 11.09
N GLN A 38 -25.36 13.56 11.65
CA GLN A 38 -26.70 13.49 12.25
C GLN A 38 -26.65 13.58 13.80
N GLY A 39 -25.45 13.73 14.37
CA GLY A 39 -25.26 13.80 15.82
C GLY A 39 -25.14 12.43 16.51
N ASN A 40 -25.09 11.32 15.75
CA ASN A 40 -24.91 9.99 16.37
C ASN A 40 -23.43 9.71 16.60
N THR A 41 -23.13 9.11 17.76
CA THR A 41 -21.78 8.63 18.05
C THR A 41 -21.56 7.24 17.45
N VAL A 42 -20.46 7.10 16.71
CA VAL A 42 -19.99 5.84 16.12
C VAL A 42 -18.68 5.45 16.80
N TYR A 43 -18.57 4.21 17.26
CA TYR A 43 -17.40 3.68 17.95
C TYR A 43 -16.54 2.85 16.99
N PHE A 44 -15.22 3.00 17.10
CA PHE A 44 -14.19 2.35 16.29
C PHE A 44 -13.24 1.48 17.12
N SER A 45 -13.47 1.38 18.43
CA SER A 45 -12.60 0.64 19.36
C SER A 45 -12.39 -0.83 19.00
N GLU A 46 -13.37 -1.43 18.30
CA GLU A 46 -13.32 -2.83 17.85
C GLU A 46 -12.88 -2.97 16.38
N CYS A 47 -12.44 -1.87 15.77
CA CYS A 47 -12.03 -1.87 14.36
C CYS A 47 -10.52 -1.95 14.22
N VAL A 48 -10.07 -2.63 13.16
CA VAL A 48 -8.71 -2.47 12.65
C VAL A 48 -8.74 -1.41 11.56
N ILE A 49 -7.96 -0.35 11.74
CA ILE A 49 -7.87 0.75 10.78
C ILE A 49 -6.55 0.65 10.05
N ILE A 50 -6.60 0.59 8.73
CA ILE A 50 -5.44 0.50 7.84
C ILE A 50 -5.44 1.73 6.93
N PHE A 51 -4.34 2.45 6.90
CA PHE A 51 -4.09 3.52 5.95
C PHE A 51 -3.05 3.04 4.93
N THR A 52 -3.29 3.26 3.65
CA THR A 52 -2.25 3.11 2.63
C THR A 52 -1.79 4.47 2.14
N SER A 53 -0.55 4.58 1.71
CA SER A 53 0.02 5.82 1.22
C SER A 53 1.21 5.57 0.30
N ASN A 54 1.43 6.49 -0.64
CA ASN A 54 2.65 6.60 -1.45
C ASN A 54 3.61 7.68 -0.91
N LEU A 55 3.38 8.16 0.30
CA LEU A 55 4.28 9.13 0.96
C LEU A 55 5.70 8.57 1.07
N GLY A 56 6.66 9.45 0.82
CA GLY A 56 8.08 9.12 0.94
C GLY A 56 8.72 8.47 -0.27
N ILE A 57 7.96 8.11 -1.32
CA ILE A 57 8.54 7.67 -2.61
C ILE A 57 9.18 8.86 -3.33
N TYR A 58 8.53 10.00 -3.28
CA TYR A 58 9.03 11.28 -3.78
C TYR A 58 9.04 12.31 -2.66
N THR A 59 10.03 13.20 -2.68
CA THR A 59 10.11 14.39 -1.82
C THR A 59 9.95 15.65 -2.66
N ARG A 60 9.54 16.73 -2.02
CA ARG A 60 9.50 18.04 -2.66
C ARG A 60 10.88 18.67 -2.66
N THR A 61 11.26 19.30 -3.77
CA THR A 61 12.45 20.12 -3.87
C THR A 61 12.14 21.56 -3.45
N PRO A 62 13.14 22.34 -3.01
CA PRO A 62 12.94 23.74 -2.57
C PRO A 62 12.29 24.66 -3.63
N ASP A 63 12.45 24.34 -4.91
CA ASP A 63 11.85 25.01 -6.06
C ASP A 63 10.42 24.57 -6.36
N GLY A 64 9.83 23.70 -5.53
CA GLY A 64 8.47 23.17 -5.69
C GLY A 64 8.34 21.97 -6.62
N GLY A 65 9.47 21.46 -7.15
CA GLY A 65 9.52 20.23 -7.95
C GLY A 65 9.34 18.97 -7.11
N ARG A 66 9.43 17.82 -7.77
CA ARG A 66 9.46 16.50 -7.13
C ARG A 66 10.77 15.80 -7.45
N GLN A 67 11.39 15.24 -6.44
CA GLN A 67 12.58 14.41 -6.57
C GLN A 67 12.28 13.00 -6.05
N GLN A 68 12.78 11.99 -6.74
CA GLN A 68 12.69 10.62 -6.28
C GLN A 68 13.54 10.44 -5.02
N ASN A 69 12.93 9.99 -3.94
CA ASN A 69 13.57 9.81 -2.65
C ASN A 69 14.18 8.41 -2.50
N VAL A 70 13.53 7.42 -3.09
CA VAL A 70 13.95 6.02 -3.03
C VAL A 70 13.88 5.39 -4.42
N THR A 71 14.79 4.45 -4.71
CA THR A 71 14.92 3.77 -6.00
C THR A 71 15.01 2.26 -5.83
N PRO A 72 14.67 1.46 -6.86
CA PRO A 72 14.69 -0.01 -6.77
C PRO A 72 16.06 -0.63 -6.51
N ASP A 73 17.15 0.09 -6.80
CA ASP A 73 18.53 -0.36 -6.55
C ASP A 73 18.97 -0.20 -5.09
N MET A 74 18.25 0.63 -4.31
CA MET A 74 18.58 0.81 -2.89
C MET A 74 18.31 -0.45 -2.07
N PRO A 75 19.14 -0.77 -1.07
CA PRO A 75 18.84 -1.80 -0.08
C PRO A 75 17.58 -1.45 0.74
N TYR A 76 16.77 -2.46 1.06
CA TYR A 76 15.52 -2.26 1.81
C TYR A 76 15.67 -1.45 3.11
N PRO A 77 16.69 -1.65 3.96
CA PRO A 77 16.86 -0.84 5.17
C PRO A 77 17.01 0.66 4.88
N GLU A 78 17.65 1.02 3.77
CA GLU A 78 17.77 2.42 3.34
C GLU A 78 16.45 2.96 2.81
N VAL A 79 15.72 2.17 1.99
CA VAL A 79 14.37 2.51 1.56
C VAL A 79 13.46 2.76 2.76
N GLN A 80 13.45 1.85 3.71
CA GLN A 80 12.64 1.95 4.93
C GLN A 80 12.96 3.23 5.72
N LYS A 81 14.24 3.52 5.93
CA LYS A 81 14.69 4.70 6.66
C LYS A 81 14.23 5.99 5.97
N ARG A 82 14.47 6.11 4.65
CA ARG A 82 14.12 7.32 3.90
C ARG A 82 12.62 7.55 3.84
N VAL A 83 11.85 6.49 3.60
CA VAL A 83 10.38 6.60 3.55
C VAL A 83 9.84 7.01 4.92
N ARG A 84 10.31 6.41 6.02
CA ARG A 84 9.88 6.80 7.37
C ARG A 84 10.21 8.26 7.69
N SER A 85 11.43 8.72 7.38
CA SER A 85 11.81 10.12 7.58
C SER A 85 10.94 11.09 6.78
N ALA A 86 10.62 10.76 5.53
CA ALA A 86 9.76 11.60 4.70
C ALA A 86 8.29 11.61 5.19
N ILE A 87 7.78 10.49 5.71
CA ILE A 87 6.46 10.44 6.34
C ILE A 87 6.44 11.35 7.58
N GLU A 88 7.47 11.27 8.43
CA GLU A 88 7.56 12.12 9.61
C GLU A 88 7.59 13.61 9.26
N GLU A 89 8.39 13.96 8.27
CA GLU A 89 8.50 15.34 7.77
C GLU A 89 7.15 15.85 7.23
N HIS A 90 6.47 15.04 6.43
CA HIS A 90 5.16 15.38 5.89
C HIS A 90 4.13 15.68 6.98
N PHE A 91 4.01 14.80 7.99
CA PHE A 91 3.05 15.01 9.08
C PHE A 91 3.44 16.19 9.99
N LYS A 92 4.74 16.38 10.26
CA LYS A 92 5.23 17.44 11.13
C LYS A 92 5.20 18.84 10.47
N LEU A 93 5.65 18.94 9.21
CA LEU A 93 5.90 20.21 8.56
C LEU A 93 4.82 20.59 7.54
N GLU A 94 4.36 19.65 6.71
CA GLU A 94 3.38 19.95 5.67
C GLU A 94 1.94 19.96 6.21
N LEU A 95 1.56 18.94 6.97
CA LEU A 95 0.23 18.83 7.56
C LEU A 95 0.11 19.56 8.90
N GLY A 96 1.21 19.75 9.63
CA GLY A 96 1.18 20.32 10.98
C GLY A 96 0.38 19.46 11.98
N ARG A 97 0.43 18.14 11.83
CA ARG A 97 -0.30 17.17 12.65
C ARG A 97 0.61 16.06 13.18
N PRO A 98 1.67 16.39 13.95
CA PRO A 98 2.60 15.40 14.51
C PRO A 98 1.90 14.41 15.45
N GLU A 99 0.77 14.79 16.05
CA GLU A 99 -0.03 13.96 16.94
C GLU A 99 -0.56 12.69 16.26
N ILE A 100 -0.83 12.71 14.96
CA ILE A 100 -1.25 11.50 14.20
C ILE A 100 -0.13 10.45 14.22
N LEU A 101 1.11 10.86 14.01
CA LEU A 101 2.27 9.96 14.10
C LEU A 101 2.43 9.37 15.49
N ASN A 102 2.20 10.16 16.54
CA ASN A 102 2.27 9.67 17.90
C ASN A 102 1.23 8.58 18.19
N ARG A 103 0.06 8.64 17.52
CA ARG A 103 -0.99 7.63 17.64
C ARG A 103 -0.74 6.39 16.79
N ILE A 104 -0.16 6.56 15.60
CA ILE A 104 0.25 5.44 14.74
C ILE A 104 1.45 4.71 15.36
N GLY A 105 2.39 5.46 15.95
CA GLY A 105 3.59 4.93 16.60
C GLY A 105 4.45 4.11 15.63
N GLU A 106 4.89 2.93 16.09
CA GLU A 106 5.72 2.03 15.30
C GLU A 106 4.96 1.22 14.23
N ASN A 107 3.63 1.38 14.14
CA ASN A 107 2.78 0.62 13.24
C ASN A 107 2.86 1.09 11.77
N ILE A 108 4.00 1.63 11.36
CA ILE A 108 4.28 2.00 9.97
C ILE A 108 5.03 0.85 9.31
N VAL A 109 4.40 0.22 8.31
CA VAL A 109 5.00 -0.83 7.50
C VAL A 109 5.38 -0.24 6.14
N VAL A 110 6.67 -0.23 5.83
CA VAL A 110 7.17 0.20 4.52
C VAL A 110 7.30 -1.03 3.64
N PHE A 111 6.60 -1.01 2.50
CA PHE A 111 6.76 -2.06 1.50
C PHE A 111 8.02 -1.81 0.66
N ASP A 112 8.76 -2.89 0.39
CA ASP A 112 9.89 -2.84 -0.53
C ASP A 112 9.42 -2.83 -1.99
N TYR A 113 10.30 -2.46 -2.90
CA TYR A 113 10.12 -2.71 -4.31
C TYR A 113 10.03 -4.21 -4.58
N ILE A 114 9.29 -4.57 -5.61
CA ILE A 114 9.22 -5.96 -6.04
C ILE A 114 10.57 -6.37 -6.60
N ARG A 115 11.33 -7.14 -5.82
CA ARG A 115 12.63 -7.68 -6.21
C ARG A 115 12.44 -8.87 -7.17
N PRO A 116 13.44 -9.22 -7.98
CA PRO A 116 13.34 -10.32 -8.95
C PRO A 116 12.85 -11.65 -8.35
N GLU A 117 13.28 -11.97 -7.14
CA GLU A 117 12.82 -13.20 -6.46
C GLU A 117 11.34 -13.16 -6.09
N ALA A 118 10.85 -12.01 -5.59
CA ALA A 118 9.45 -11.81 -5.29
C ALA A 118 8.61 -11.84 -6.59
N ALA A 119 9.10 -11.20 -7.65
CA ALA A 119 8.45 -11.20 -8.97
C ALA A 119 8.25 -12.61 -9.51
N ARG A 120 9.25 -13.49 -9.39
CA ARG A 120 9.13 -14.92 -9.77
C ARG A 120 8.03 -15.64 -9.03
N LYS A 121 7.95 -15.42 -7.70
CA LYS A 121 6.91 -16.03 -6.86
C LYS A 121 5.52 -15.51 -7.21
N ILE A 122 5.39 -14.21 -7.47
CA ILE A 122 4.13 -13.58 -7.86
C ILE A 122 3.69 -14.12 -9.22
N LEU A 123 4.57 -14.16 -10.22
CA LEU A 123 4.27 -14.71 -11.53
C LEU A 123 3.76 -16.16 -11.41
N ARG A 124 4.49 -17.01 -10.67
CA ARG A 124 4.10 -18.41 -10.47
C ARG A 124 2.70 -18.53 -9.84
N SER A 125 2.47 -17.77 -8.78
CA SER A 125 1.18 -17.78 -8.09
C SER A 125 0.02 -17.33 -8.98
N GLN A 126 0.25 -16.34 -9.85
CA GLN A 126 -0.78 -15.85 -10.79
C GLN A 126 -1.07 -16.87 -11.88
N VAL A 127 -0.05 -17.46 -12.49
CA VAL A 127 -0.22 -18.51 -13.49
C VAL A 127 -0.97 -19.70 -12.90
N ASP A 128 -0.56 -20.18 -11.71
CA ASP A 128 -1.19 -21.31 -11.03
C ASP A 128 -2.66 -20.99 -10.66
N ARG A 129 -2.98 -19.75 -10.33
CA ARG A 129 -4.35 -19.31 -10.06
C ARG A 129 -5.20 -19.37 -11.32
N ILE A 130 -4.71 -18.78 -12.43
CA ILE A 130 -5.44 -18.76 -13.71
C ILE A 130 -5.71 -20.20 -14.19
N PHE A 131 -4.72 -21.07 -14.08
CA PHE A 131 -4.89 -22.47 -14.50
C PHE A 131 -5.91 -23.19 -13.65
N ARG A 132 -5.91 -22.99 -12.33
CA ARG A 132 -6.92 -23.55 -11.44
C ARG A 132 -8.33 -23.04 -11.78
N ASP A 133 -8.48 -21.74 -11.99
CA ASP A 133 -9.77 -21.12 -12.30
C ASP A 133 -10.31 -21.63 -13.64
N LEU A 134 -9.47 -21.70 -14.67
CA LEU A 134 -9.84 -22.24 -15.98
C LEU A 134 -10.16 -23.75 -15.92
N SER A 135 -9.39 -24.53 -15.14
CA SER A 135 -9.66 -25.96 -14.95
C SER A 135 -11.00 -26.18 -14.27
N ALA A 136 -11.32 -25.36 -13.27
CA ALA A 136 -12.60 -25.46 -12.55
C ALA A 136 -13.79 -25.08 -13.43
N GLU A 137 -13.66 -23.97 -14.21
CA GLU A 137 -14.75 -23.46 -15.04
C GLU A 137 -14.96 -24.26 -16.32
N ARG A 138 -13.87 -24.66 -16.98
CA ARG A 138 -13.90 -25.23 -18.32
C ARG A 138 -13.66 -26.73 -18.34
N ARG A 139 -13.26 -27.34 -17.21
CA ARG A 139 -12.90 -28.77 -17.11
C ARG A 139 -11.79 -29.17 -18.08
N ILE A 140 -10.81 -28.29 -18.29
CA ILE A 140 -9.63 -28.51 -19.12
C ILE A 140 -8.40 -28.51 -18.23
N GLU A 141 -7.45 -29.40 -18.53
CA GLU A 141 -6.14 -29.38 -17.89
C GLU A 141 -5.20 -28.50 -18.72
N ILE A 142 -4.61 -27.50 -18.06
CA ILE A 142 -3.71 -26.55 -18.69
C ILE A 142 -2.34 -26.65 -18.05
N THR A 143 -1.31 -26.73 -18.87
CA THR A 143 0.09 -26.70 -18.44
C THR A 143 0.86 -25.65 -19.21
N ILE A 144 1.92 -25.13 -18.60
CA ILE A 144 2.85 -24.20 -19.26
C ILE A 144 4.20 -24.90 -19.43
N SER A 145 4.78 -24.82 -20.63
CA SER A 145 6.13 -25.32 -20.86
C SER A 145 7.17 -24.42 -20.17
N GLU A 146 8.30 -24.98 -19.80
CA GLU A 146 9.43 -24.24 -19.23
C GLU A 146 9.86 -23.07 -20.12
N ARG A 147 9.86 -23.28 -21.44
CA ARG A 147 10.21 -22.23 -22.41
C ARG A 147 9.21 -21.06 -22.38
N ALA A 148 7.91 -21.35 -22.37
CA ALA A 148 6.87 -20.33 -22.29
C ALA A 148 6.93 -19.58 -20.94
N TYR A 149 7.15 -20.31 -19.84
CA TYR A 149 7.32 -19.68 -18.54
C TYR A 149 8.55 -18.76 -18.48
N SER A 150 9.67 -19.16 -19.08
CA SER A 150 10.88 -18.32 -19.15
C SER A 150 10.64 -17.03 -19.93
N VAL A 151 9.90 -17.07 -21.03
CA VAL A 151 9.53 -15.86 -21.78
C VAL A 151 8.68 -14.91 -20.94
N LEU A 152 7.65 -15.44 -20.25
CA LEU A 152 6.84 -14.62 -19.35
C LEU A 152 7.71 -13.99 -18.23
N LEU A 153 8.61 -14.76 -17.67
CA LEU A 153 9.51 -14.29 -16.61
C LEU A 153 10.43 -13.17 -17.10
N GLU A 154 11.00 -13.28 -18.30
CA GLU A 154 11.82 -12.22 -18.89
C GLU A 154 11.03 -10.92 -19.06
N HIS A 155 9.79 -11.01 -19.54
CA HIS A 155 8.90 -9.87 -19.66
C HIS A 155 8.57 -9.23 -18.30
N VAL A 156 8.30 -10.05 -17.29
CA VAL A 156 8.06 -9.57 -15.92
C VAL A 156 9.27 -8.86 -15.35
N LEU A 157 10.47 -9.46 -15.50
CA LEU A 157 11.70 -8.87 -14.97
C LEU A 157 12.10 -7.58 -15.68
N GLY A 158 11.75 -7.43 -16.95
CA GLY A 158 11.96 -6.19 -17.72
C GLY A 158 10.99 -5.06 -17.37
N ASN A 159 9.92 -5.34 -16.63
CA ASN A 159 8.85 -4.38 -16.33
C ASN A 159 8.55 -4.24 -14.81
N LEU A 160 9.53 -4.48 -13.95
CA LEU A 160 9.36 -4.44 -12.49
C LEU A 160 8.98 -3.04 -11.96
N GLU A 161 9.29 -1.98 -12.69
CA GLU A 161 8.92 -0.60 -12.35
C GLU A 161 7.41 -0.39 -12.21
N ASN A 162 6.60 -1.20 -12.92
CA ASN A 162 5.14 -1.16 -12.85
C ASN A 162 4.55 -1.95 -11.66
N GLY A 163 5.41 -2.49 -10.80
CA GLY A 163 5.01 -3.21 -9.59
C GLY A 163 4.17 -4.47 -9.86
N GLY A 164 3.39 -4.88 -8.85
CA GLY A 164 2.56 -6.09 -8.95
C GLY A 164 1.46 -6.03 -10.01
N ARG A 165 0.95 -4.83 -10.30
CA ARG A 165 -0.03 -4.62 -11.40
C ARG A 165 0.60 -4.88 -12.76
N GLY A 166 1.86 -4.48 -12.95
CA GLY A 166 2.62 -4.77 -14.17
C GLY A 166 2.75 -6.27 -14.44
N ILE A 167 3.02 -7.05 -13.38
CA ILE A 167 3.08 -8.51 -13.48
C ILE A 167 1.72 -9.09 -13.88
N GLY A 168 0.63 -8.63 -13.26
CA GLY A 168 -0.72 -9.08 -13.57
C GLY A 168 -1.19 -8.78 -15.00
N ASN A 169 -0.67 -7.73 -15.62
CA ASN A 169 -1.00 -7.37 -16.98
C ASN A 169 -0.25 -8.19 -18.05
N ILE A 170 0.80 -8.91 -17.65
CA ILE A 170 1.60 -9.76 -18.53
C ILE A 170 1.03 -11.19 -18.59
N VAL A 171 0.37 -11.63 -17.55
CA VAL A 171 -0.24 -12.96 -17.42
C VAL A 171 -1.70 -12.95 -17.86
#